data_1476ead1f3ddc44c14d21c0f3c6bd544
#
_entry.id   1476ead1f3ddc44c14d21c0f3c6bd544
#
_cell.length_a   1.000
_cell.length_b   1.000
_cell.length_c   1.000
_cell.angle_alpha   90.00
_cell.angle_beta   90.00
_cell.angle_gamma   90.00
#
_symmetry.space_group_name_H-M   'P 1'
#
loop_
_entity.id
_entity.type
_entity.pdbx_description
1 polymer ?
#
loop_
_entity_poly.entity_id
_entity_poly.type
_entity_poly.pdbx_seq_one_letter_code
_entity_poly.pdbx_strand_id
1 'polypeptide(L)'
;MRFGIYAETQCPQEKSHYDLTWEIVRQMIHADAVGFDSYSVIEHHFFPQFGISANPLAMFVAAAQHTQRIRFRTLCHTLPLHNPLILAAAIAEADLLTHGRMECGLGGFSQHAVDQSIMVSCAI
;
A
#
# COMPACT_ATOMS: atom_id res chain seq x y z
N MET A 1 7.95 -4.37 20.66
CA MET A 1 6.64 -4.52 20.00
C MET A 1 6.68 -3.66 18.75
N ARG A 2 6.08 -4.11 17.63
CA ARG A 2 5.98 -3.33 16.39
C ARG A 2 4.55 -2.89 16.16
N PHE A 3 4.36 -1.66 15.71
CA PHE A 3 3.04 -1.08 15.43
C PHE A 3 2.94 -0.61 13.99
N GLY A 4 1.86 -1.00 13.32
CA GLY A 4 1.57 -0.57 11.96
C GLY A 4 0.20 0.09 11.85
N ILE A 5 0.06 0.93 10.83
CA ILE A 5 -1.21 1.52 10.42
C ILE A 5 -1.72 0.74 9.21
N TYR A 6 -3.01 0.51 9.14
CA TYR A 6 -3.72 0.00 7.97
C TYR A 6 -4.75 1.03 7.49
N ALA A 7 -4.78 1.31 6.19
CA ALA A 7 -5.71 2.24 5.57
C ALA A 7 -6.42 1.59 4.37
N GLU A 8 -7.74 1.66 4.37
CA GLU A 8 -8.58 1.22 3.25
C GLU A 8 -8.79 2.30 2.19
N THR A 9 -8.39 3.53 2.46
CA THR A 9 -8.48 4.66 1.54
C THR A 9 -9.90 4.98 1.07
N GLN A 10 -10.90 4.80 1.94
CA GLN A 10 -12.31 5.13 1.68
C GLN A 10 -12.46 6.62 1.39
N CYS A 11 -13.14 6.97 0.27
CA CYS A 11 -13.31 8.34 -0.13
C CYS A 11 -14.74 8.83 0.17
N PRO A 12 -14.93 9.74 1.15
CA PRO A 12 -16.20 10.40 1.37
C PRO A 12 -16.65 11.20 0.14
N GLN A 13 -17.97 11.34 -0.06
CA GLN A 13 -18.52 12.00 -1.25
C GLN A 13 -18.07 13.47 -1.41
N GLU A 14 -17.80 14.15 -0.29
CA GLU A 14 -17.38 15.55 -0.28
C GLU A 14 -15.87 15.75 -0.50
N LYS A 15 -15.09 14.67 -0.55
CA LYS A 15 -13.64 14.72 -0.71
C LYS A 15 -13.22 14.30 -2.12
N SER A 16 -12.31 15.06 -2.73
CA SER A 16 -11.73 14.66 -4.00
C SER A 16 -10.74 13.50 -3.83
N HIS A 17 -10.61 12.65 -4.86
CA HIS A 17 -9.59 11.60 -4.89
C HIS A 17 -8.17 12.17 -4.76
N TYR A 18 -7.94 13.36 -5.35
CA TYR A 18 -6.66 14.07 -5.23
C TYR A 18 -6.34 14.39 -3.77
N ASP A 19 -7.27 15.01 -3.05
CA ASP A 19 -7.05 15.42 -1.65
C ASP A 19 -6.83 14.21 -0.74
N LEU A 20 -7.63 13.14 -0.93
CA LEU A 20 -7.47 11.93 -0.15
C LEU A 20 -6.13 11.24 -0.43
N THR A 21 -5.71 11.15 -1.69
CA THR A 21 -4.42 10.55 -2.05
C THR A 21 -3.27 11.26 -1.34
N TRP A 22 -3.25 12.59 -1.38
CA TRP A 22 -2.21 13.36 -0.69
C TRP A 22 -2.34 13.34 0.83
N GLU A 23 -3.54 13.20 1.35
CA GLU A 23 -3.73 12.99 2.78
C GLU A 23 -3.11 11.68 3.24
N ILE A 24 -3.33 10.57 2.52
CA ILE A 24 -2.72 9.27 2.82
C ILE A 24 -1.18 9.35 2.75
N VAL A 25 -0.63 10.01 1.73
CA VAL A 25 0.83 10.24 1.65
C VAL A 25 1.33 11.02 2.88
N ARG A 26 0.65 12.10 3.28
CA ARG A 26 1.00 12.86 4.49
C ARG A 26 0.85 12.04 5.78
N GLN A 27 -0.15 11.17 5.85
CA GLN A 27 -0.30 10.25 6.99
C GLN A 27 0.89 9.28 7.10
N MET A 28 1.39 8.73 5.98
CA MET A 28 2.58 7.88 5.97
C MET A 28 3.81 8.63 6.48
N ILE A 29 4.01 9.87 6.03
CA ILE A 29 5.12 10.72 6.46
C ILE A 29 5.01 11.01 7.96
N HIS A 30 3.82 11.34 8.45
CA HIS A 30 3.60 11.58 9.86
C HIS A 30 3.80 10.32 10.70
N ALA A 31 3.33 9.17 10.21
CA ALA A 31 3.53 7.87 10.87
C ALA A 31 5.02 7.53 11.07
N ASP A 32 5.86 7.81 10.07
CA ASP A 32 7.32 7.67 10.21
C ASP A 32 7.88 8.59 11.30
N ALA A 33 7.45 9.85 11.29
CA ALA A 33 7.91 10.87 12.24
C ALA A 33 7.56 10.52 13.70
N VAL A 34 6.38 9.93 13.94
CA VAL A 34 5.94 9.54 15.30
C VAL A 34 6.33 8.11 15.70
N GLY A 35 7.03 7.37 14.82
CA GLY A 35 7.68 6.12 15.17
C GLY A 35 6.91 4.84 14.90
N PHE A 36 5.90 4.85 14.03
CA PHE A 36 5.28 3.61 13.55
C PHE A 36 6.28 2.80 12.70
N ASP A 37 6.15 1.46 12.78
CA ASP A 37 7.05 0.53 12.07
C ASP A 37 6.60 0.29 10.62
N SER A 38 5.29 0.33 10.33
CA SER A 38 4.77 0.08 9.00
C SER A 38 3.49 0.86 8.71
N TYR A 39 3.26 1.12 7.42
CA TYR A 39 2.00 1.62 6.90
C TYR A 39 1.51 0.70 5.79
N SER A 40 0.27 0.27 5.89
CA SER A 40 -0.32 -0.71 4.99
C SER A 40 -1.49 -0.09 4.22
N VAL A 41 -1.55 -0.36 2.92
CA VAL A 41 -2.67 0.03 2.05
C VAL A 41 -3.14 -1.19 1.26
N ILE A 42 -4.45 -1.33 1.12
CA ILE A 42 -5.06 -2.36 0.29
C ILE A 42 -5.26 -1.84 -1.15
N GLU A 43 -5.21 -2.73 -2.13
CA GLU A 43 -5.56 -2.43 -3.51
C GLU A 43 -7.07 -2.54 -3.73
N HIS A 44 -7.70 -1.44 -4.17
CA HIS A 44 -9.10 -1.40 -4.54
C HIS A 44 -9.32 -0.71 -5.89
N HIS A 45 -10.20 -1.30 -6.71
CA HIS A 45 -10.52 -0.79 -8.05
C HIS A 45 -12.00 -0.44 -8.17
N PHE A 46 -12.30 0.74 -8.78
CA PHE A 46 -13.63 1.16 -9.22
C PHE A 46 -14.72 1.21 -8.15
N PHE A 47 -14.37 1.20 -6.87
CA PHE A 47 -15.32 1.19 -5.76
C PHE A 47 -14.91 2.17 -4.65
N PRO A 48 -15.10 3.49 -4.85
CA PRO A 48 -14.60 4.53 -3.94
C PRO A 48 -15.06 4.39 -2.48
N GLN A 49 -16.22 3.74 -2.26
CA GLN A 49 -16.75 3.48 -0.92
C GLN A 49 -15.87 2.54 -0.11
N PHE A 50 -15.09 1.67 -0.77
CA PHE A 50 -14.12 0.79 -0.13
C PHE A 50 -12.69 1.30 -0.22
N GLY A 51 -12.36 1.99 -1.31
CA GLY A 51 -11.04 2.60 -1.45
C GLY A 51 -10.74 3.09 -2.86
N ILE A 52 -9.84 4.07 -2.93
CA ILE A 52 -9.38 4.65 -4.20
C ILE A 52 -7.96 4.22 -4.58
N SER A 53 -7.36 3.30 -3.82
CA SER A 53 -5.98 2.87 -3.98
C SER A 53 -5.83 1.78 -5.05
N ALA A 54 -6.05 2.13 -6.31
CA ALA A 54 -5.85 1.20 -7.42
C ALA A 54 -4.37 0.80 -7.62
N ASN A 55 -3.44 1.63 -7.16
CA ASN A 55 -2.00 1.35 -7.19
C ASN A 55 -1.32 1.84 -5.90
N PRO A 56 -1.29 1.04 -4.84
CA PRO A 56 -0.62 1.40 -3.58
C PRO A 56 0.87 1.73 -3.74
N LEU A 57 1.57 1.09 -4.70
CA LEU A 57 3.00 1.30 -4.92
C LEU A 57 3.33 2.77 -5.22
N ALA A 58 2.50 3.45 -6.01
CA ALA A 58 2.69 4.85 -6.35
C ALA A 58 2.65 5.76 -5.11
N MET A 59 1.71 5.50 -4.18
CA MET A 59 1.61 6.25 -2.93
C MET A 59 2.83 5.99 -2.02
N PHE A 60 3.28 4.74 -1.95
CA PHE A 60 4.45 4.36 -1.16
C PHE A 60 5.73 5.01 -1.67
N VAL A 61 5.95 5.00 -2.99
CA VAL A 61 7.10 5.66 -3.60
C VAL A 61 7.08 7.18 -3.31
N ALA A 62 5.92 7.82 -3.42
CA ALA A 62 5.78 9.25 -3.10
C ALA A 62 6.11 9.53 -1.62
N ALA A 63 5.58 8.74 -0.69
CA ALA A 63 5.86 8.90 0.74
C ALA A 63 7.32 8.57 1.11
N ALA A 64 7.92 7.60 0.43
CA ALA A 64 9.28 7.13 0.70
C ALA A 64 10.34 8.22 0.52
N GLN A 65 10.09 9.19 -0.36
CA GLN A 65 11.01 10.31 -0.59
C GLN A 65 11.09 11.28 0.61
N HIS A 66 10.14 11.16 1.55
CA HIS A 66 10.02 12.01 2.74
C HIS A 66 10.09 11.23 4.06
N THR A 67 10.42 9.94 4.02
CA THR A 67 10.47 9.06 5.19
C THR A 67 11.79 8.29 5.25
N GLN A 68 12.18 7.81 6.45
CA GLN A 68 13.48 7.17 6.65
C GLN A 68 13.39 5.72 7.11
N ARG A 69 12.34 5.33 7.85
CA ARG A 69 12.29 4.06 8.58
C ARG A 69 11.06 3.22 8.30
N ILE A 70 9.90 3.87 8.13
CA ILE A 70 8.62 3.18 8.00
C ILE A 70 8.65 2.24 6.80
N ARG A 71 8.15 1.03 7.00
CA ARG A 71 8.00 0.03 5.94
C ARG A 71 6.62 0.17 5.29
N PHE A 72 6.57 -0.04 4.00
CA PHE A 72 5.36 0.08 3.18
C PHE A 72 4.85 -1.30 2.83
N ARG A 73 3.58 -1.57 3.15
CA ARG A 73 3.00 -2.89 2.99
C ARG A 73 1.74 -2.85 2.14
N THR A 74 1.66 -3.68 1.10
CA THR A 74 0.38 -3.93 0.43
C THR A 74 -0.40 -5.01 1.19
N LEU A 75 -1.68 -4.76 1.49
CA LEU A 75 -2.59 -5.71 2.13
C LEU A 75 -3.92 -5.79 1.39
N CYS A 76 -3.97 -6.44 0.23
CA CYS A 76 -2.95 -7.08 -0.59
C CYS A 76 -3.02 -6.56 -2.02
N HIS A 77 -2.10 -6.99 -2.90
CA HIS A 77 -2.33 -6.91 -4.34
C HIS A 77 -3.31 -8.00 -4.77
N THR A 78 -4.31 -7.64 -5.58
CA THR A 78 -5.32 -8.55 -6.11
C THR A 78 -4.73 -9.31 -7.31
N LEU A 79 -3.99 -10.38 -7.04
CA LEU A 79 -3.18 -11.08 -8.04
C LEU A 79 -3.93 -11.45 -9.34
N PRO A 80 -5.22 -11.87 -9.32
CA PRO A 80 -5.95 -12.17 -10.55
C PRO A 80 -6.16 -10.99 -11.49
N LEU A 81 -5.99 -9.75 -11.02
CA LEU A 81 -6.10 -8.54 -11.85
C LEU A 81 -4.78 -8.13 -12.51
N HIS A 82 -3.70 -8.82 -12.20
CA HIS A 82 -2.36 -8.48 -12.67
C HIS A 82 -1.74 -9.57 -13.53
N ASN A 83 -0.93 -9.14 -14.50
CA ASN A 83 0.07 -10.03 -15.06
C ASN A 83 1.18 -10.20 -14.00
N PRO A 84 1.48 -11.43 -13.53
CA PRO A 84 2.40 -11.63 -12.41
C PRO A 84 3.83 -11.16 -12.70
N LEU A 85 4.30 -11.24 -13.94
CA LEU A 85 5.64 -10.76 -14.32
C LEU A 85 5.72 -9.24 -14.27
N ILE A 86 4.66 -8.55 -14.73
CA ILE A 86 4.60 -7.08 -14.70
C ILE A 86 4.48 -6.59 -13.25
N LEU A 87 3.64 -7.24 -12.44
CA LEU A 87 3.52 -6.88 -11.04
C LEU A 87 4.83 -7.09 -10.28
N ALA A 88 5.53 -8.20 -10.51
CA ALA A 88 6.83 -8.46 -9.89
C ALA A 88 7.87 -7.39 -10.25
N ALA A 89 7.91 -6.97 -11.52
CA ALA A 89 8.79 -5.89 -11.96
C ALA A 89 8.44 -4.55 -11.28
N ALA A 90 7.15 -4.21 -11.19
CA ALA A 90 6.69 -2.98 -10.54
C ALA A 90 7.00 -2.97 -9.03
N ILE A 91 6.85 -4.11 -8.34
CA ILE A 91 7.20 -4.24 -6.93
C ILE A 91 8.70 -4.08 -6.73
N ALA A 92 9.53 -4.71 -7.58
CA ALA A 92 10.98 -4.58 -7.51
C ALA A 92 11.43 -3.12 -7.72
N GLU A 93 10.86 -2.41 -8.69
CA GLU A 93 11.13 -0.99 -8.91
C GLU A 93 10.71 -0.14 -7.70
N ALA A 94 9.51 -0.39 -7.15
CA ALA A 94 9.05 0.30 -5.95
C ALA A 94 9.96 0.02 -4.74
N ASP A 95 10.48 -1.21 -4.60
CA ASP A 95 11.42 -1.54 -3.51
C ASP A 95 12.73 -0.77 -3.63
N LEU A 96 13.29 -0.65 -4.84
CA LEU A 96 14.46 0.21 -5.09
C LEU A 96 14.18 1.67 -4.72
N LEU A 97 13.04 2.23 -5.13
CA LEU A 97 12.67 3.63 -4.87
C LEU A 97 12.29 3.89 -3.41
N THR A 98 11.91 2.87 -2.67
CA THR A 98 11.65 2.94 -1.22
C THR A 98 12.86 2.53 -0.37
N HIS A 99 14.02 2.28 -0.98
CA HIS A 99 15.26 1.89 -0.31
C HIS A 99 15.11 0.59 0.50
N GLY A 100 14.52 -0.47 -0.10
CA GLY A 100 14.36 -1.79 0.51
C GLY A 100 13.29 -1.82 1.62
N ARG A 101 12.31 -0.93 1.60
CA ARG A 101 11.27 -0.83 2.63
C ARG A 101 9.91 -1.38 2.21
N MET A 102 9.83 -2.04 1.04
CA MET A 102 8.60 -2.69 0.60
C MET A 102 8.36 -4.03 1.31
N GLU A 103 7.09 -4.27 1.62
CA GLU A 103 6.56 -5.57 2.04
C GLU A 103 5.35 -5.87 1.18
N CYS A 104 5.43 -6.93 0.37
CA CYS A 104 4.39 -7.26 -0.58
C CYS A 104 3.46 -8.34 -0.04
N GLY A 105 2.17 -8.01 0.07
CA GLY A 105 1.10 -8.97 0.29
C GLY A 105 0.39 -9.28 -1.01
N LEU A 106 0.16 -10.55 -1.29
CA LEU A 106 -0.58 -11.04 -2.44
C LEU A 106 -1.87 -11.70 -1.99
N GLY A 107 -2.97 -11.42 -2.65
CA GLY A 107 -4.27 -11.99 -2.36
C GLY A 107 -5.04 -12.41 -3.61
N GLY A 108 -6.03 -13.28 -3.39
CA GLY A 108 -6.98 -13.67 -4.42
C GLY A 108 -8.22 -12.78 -4.44
N PHE A 109 -9.00 -12.90 -5.51
CA PHE A 109 -10.32 -12.29 -5.61
C PHE A 109 -11.35 -13.27 -5.04
N SER A 110 -11.82 -13.05 -3.82
CA SER A 110 -13.04 -13.71 -3.35
C SER A 110 -13.81 -12.77 -2.44
N GLN A 111 -15.14 -12.84 -2.50
CA GLN A 111 -16.02 -12.12 -1.56
C GLN A 111 -15.82 -12.54 -0.09
N HIS A 112 -14.96 -13.53 0.16
CA HIS A 112 -14.61 -14.06 1.48
C HIS A 112 -13.11 -14.00 1.77
N ALA A 113 -12.29 -13.30 0.93
CA ALA A 113 -10.84 -13.40 0.92
C ALA A 113 -10.11 -12.46 1.88
N VAL A 114 -10.72 -12.07 2.99
CA VAL A 114 -9.98 -11.41 4.07
C VAL A 114 -9.00 -12.38 4.77
N ASP A 115 -9.21 -13.71 4.61
CA ASP A 115 -8.48 -14.71 5.40
C ASP A 115 -7.27 -15.37 4.71
N GLN A 116 -6.91 -15.02 3.47
CA GLN A 116 -5.83 -15.69 2.75
C GLN A 116 -4.82 -14.76 2.08
N SER A 117 -4.39 -13.71 2.75
CA SER A 117 -3.25 -12.93 2.29
C SER A 117 -1.95 -13.66 2.63
N ILE A 118 -1.24 -14.13 1.62
CA ILE A 118 0.12 -14.63 1.78
C ILE A 118 1.05 -13.41 1.81
N MET A 119 1.64 -13.15 2.97
CA MET A 119 2.68 -12.15 3.12
C MET A 119 4.01 -12.71 2.63
N VAL A 120 4.51 -12.13 1.55
CA VAL A 120 5.87 -12.41 1.06
C VAL A 120 6.76 -11.21 1.43
N SER A 121 7.73 -11.42 2.27
CA SER A 121 8.80 -10.44 2.49
C SER A 121 9.79 -10.54 1.33
N CYS A 122 9.88 -9.51 0.51
CA CYS A 122 10.95 -9.41 -0.49
C CYS A 122 12.20 -8.89 0.23
N ALA A 123 13.09 -9.80 0.63
CA ALA A 123 14.47 -9.46 0.91
C ALA A 123 15.27 -9.72 -0.37
N ILE A 124 15.64 -8.67 -1.09
CA ILE A 124 16.64 -8.70 -2.16
C ILE A 124 17.96 -8.21 -1.57
#